data_b524df7c4fb5106e37761db7f64bf2c8
#
_entry.id   b524df7c4fb5106e37761db7f64bf2c8
#
_cell.length_a   1.000
_cell.length_b   1.000
_cell.length_c   1.000
_cell.angle_alpha   90.00
_cell.angle_beta   90.00
_cell.angle_gamma   90.00
#
_symmetry.space_group_name_H-M   'P 1'
#
loop_
_entity.id
_entity.type
_entity.pdbx_description
1 polymer ?
#
loop_
_entity_poly.entity_id
_entity_poly.type
_entity_poly.pdbx_seq_one_letter_code
_entity_poly.pdbx_strand_id
1 'polypeptide(L)'
;GYNVIFAWTHLKKLAHESLEHARMELRDRLLNYGKFKGYEVILVFDGKYTKSGGSIEAITNGFIEVYTDDGETADSFIEREVFLRKGKYTNVYVVTSDGAEQNQILGSGGLRIPARELQNMIRIAKEEERLQYAHEHRRDQFSLRRNEVGGLLSPEVAEKLEKLRRGH
;
A
#
# COMPACT_ATOMS: atom_id res chain seq x y z
N GLY A 1 7.24 8.33 10.00
CA GLY A 1 8.09 7.30 9.34
C GLY A 1 9.00 6.60 10.33
N TYR A 2 9.82 7.32 11.10
CA TYR A 2 10.79 6.70 12.03
C TYR A 2 10.14 5.79 13.07
N ASN A 3 8.96 6.13 13.60
CA ASN A 3 8.23 5.28 14.53
C ASN A 3 7.93 3.90 13.92
N VAL A 4 7.60 3.84 12.64
CA VAL A 4 7.37 2.58 11.92
C VAL A 4 8.67 1.83 11.69
N ILE A 5 9.74 2.51 11.27
CA ILE A 5 11.07 1.91 11.06
C ILE A 5 11.54 1.22 12.32
N PHE A 6 11.46 1.89 13.47
CA PHE A 6 11.93 1.32 14.75
C PHE A 6 10.98 0.30 15.36
N ALA A 7 9.69 0.30 14.99
CA ALA A 7 8.73 -0.71 15.42
C ALA A 7 8.86 -2.03 14.65
N TRP A 8 9.31 -2.01 13.39
CA TRP A 8 9.46 -3.21 12.58
C TRP A 8 10.87 -3.78 12.71
N THR A 9 10.99 -4.99 13.24
CA THR A 9 12.28 -5.63 13.55
C THR A 9 13.26 -5.64 12.37
N HIS A 10 12.78 -5.90 11.15
CA HIS A 10 13.61 -5.91 9.96
C HIS A 10 14.14 -4.50 9.64
N LEU A 11 13.26 -3.49 9.59
CA LEU A 11 13.66 -2.12 9.30
C LEU A 11 14.54 -1.52 10.40
N LYS A 12 14.30 -1.88 11.65
CA LYS A 12 15.16 -1.49 12.77
C LYS A 12 16.59 -2.00 12.60
N LYS A 13 16.75 -3.26 12.19
CA LYS A 13 18.09 -3.82 11.89
C LYS A 13 18.74 -3.08 10.73
N LEU A 14 18.01 -2.87 9.63
CA LEU A 14 18.50 -2.14 8.46
C LEU A 14 18.89 -0.69 8.81
N ALA A 15 18.15 -0.03 9.70
CA ALA A 15 18.43 1.33 10.15
C ALA A 15 19.74 1.45 10.96
N HIS A 16 20.17 0.38 11.64
CA HIS A 16 21.49 0.33 12.30
C HIS A 16 22.64 0.31 11.30
N GLU A 17 22.43 -0.24 10.11
CA GLU A 17 23.43 -0.26 9.03
C GLU A 17 23.34 1.02 8.18
N SER A 18 22.13 1.38 7.77
CA SER A 18 21.84 2.58 6.99
C SER A 18 20.40 3.04 7.21
N LEU A 19 20.25 4.21 7.83
CA LEU A 19 18.93 4.82 8.03
C LEU A 19 18.27 5.19 6.70
N GLU A 20 19.06 5.55 5.71
CA GLU A 20 18.58 5.87 4.36
C GLU A 20 17.99 4.65 3.66
N HIS A 21 18.66 3.50 3.72
CA HIS A 21 18.10 2.24 3.18
C HIS A 21 16.82 1.83 3.89
N ALA A 22 16.74 2.01 5.21
CA ALA A 22 15.51 1.73 5.95
C ALA A 22 14.34 2.64 5.53
N ARG A 23 14.60 3.92 5.23
CA ARG A 23 13.60 4.85 4.69
C ARG A 23 13.13 4.41 3.30
N MET A 24 14.07 4.09 2.40
CA MET A 24 13.75 3.61 1.05
C MET A 24 12.89 2.33 1.08
N GLU A 25 13.28 1.36 1.89
CA GLU A 25 12.54 0.10 2.05
C GLU A 25 11.12 0.34 2.61
N LEU A 26 10.95 1.21 3.60
CA LEU A 26 9.64 1.59 4.13
C LEU A 26 8.80 2.26 3.04
N ARG A 27 9.37 3.23 2.34
CA ARG A 27 8.71 3.94 1.24
C ARG A 27 8.18 2.97 0.19
N ASP A 28 9.01 2.05 -0.28
CA ASP A 28 8.65 1.10 -1.34
C ASP A 28 7.52 0.16 -0.91
N ARG A 29 7.55 -0.30 0.34
CA ARG A 29 6.47 -1.13 0.91
C ARG A 29 5.14 -0.38 0.99
N LEU A 30 5.17 0.87 1.46
CA LEU A 30 3.97 1.70 1.57
C LEU A 30 3.44 2.14 0.21
N LEU A 31 4.33 2.43 -0.75
CA LEU A 31 3.96 2.77 -2.12
C LEU A 31 3.20 1.62 -2.80
N ASN A 32 3.72 0.40 -2.70
CA ASN A 32 3.09 -0.79 -3.26
C ASN A 32 1.74 -1.07 -2.57
N TYR A 33 1.69 -0.97 -1.25
CA TYR A 33 0.47 -1.15 -0.48
C TYR A 33 -0.60 -0.11 -0.83
N GLY A 34 -0.23 1.17 -0.90
CA GLY A 34 -1.12 2.25 -1.29
C GLY A 34 -1.69 2.07 -2.69
N LYS A 35 -0.86 1.70 -3.66
CA LYS A 35 -1.30 1.39 -5.03
C LYS A 35 -2.29 0.23 -5.07
N PHE A 36 -2.00 -0.86 -4.40
CA PHE A 36 -2.86 -2.04 -4.38
C PHE A 36 -4.22 -1.76 -3.73
N LYS A 37 -4.25 -1.02 -2.62
CA LYS A 37 -5.48 -0.68 -1.90
C LYS A 37 -6.20 0.57 -2.41
N GLY A 38 -5.60 1.33 -3.32
CA GLY A 38 -6.13 2.61 -3.80
C GLY A 38 -6.11 3.71 -2.75
N TYR A 39 -5.12 3.70 -1.84
CA TYR A 39 -4.98 4.69 -0.77
C TYR A 39 -4.07 5.83 -1.20
N GLU A 40 -4.40 7.05 -0.77
CA GLU A 40 -3.41 8.13 -0.70
C GLU A 40 -2.57 7.94 0.57
N VAL A 41 -1.24 7.99 0.42
CA VAL A 41 -0.28 7.79 1.50
C VAL A 41 0.57 9.03 1.67
N ILE A 42 0.70 9.49 2.91
CA ILE A 42 1.65 10.54 3.30
C ILE A 42 2.63 9.93 4.30
N LEU A 43 3.88 9.79 3.88
CA LEU A 43 4.97 9.30 4.71
C LEU A 43 5.73 10.48 5.29
N VAL A 44 5.60 10.68 6.60
CA VAL A 44 6.18 11.83 7.30
C VAL A 44 7.40 11.39 8.11
N PHE A 45 8.51 12.07 7.89
CA PHE A 45 9.74 11.97 8.67
C PHE A 45 10.00 13.27 9.44
N ASP A 46 10.46 13.16 10.69
CA ASP A 46 10.93 14.30 11.45
C ASP A 46 12.25 14.82 10.84
N GLY A 47 12.28 16.10 10.47
CA GLY A 47 13.41 16.73 9.76
C GLY A 47 14.70 16.82 10.58
N LYS A 48 14.65 16.64 11.92
CA LYS A 48 15.84 16.64 12.79
C LYS A 48 16.91 15.61 12.38
N TYR A 49 16.52 14.60 11.61
CA TYR A 49 17.44 13.56 11.13
C TYR A 49 17.91 13.76 9.69
N THR A 50 17.60 14.92 9.09
CA THR A 50 18.03 15.28 7.72
C THR A 50 18.94 16.49 7.76
N LYS A 51 19.96 16.52 6.89
CA LYS A 51 20.92 17.64 6.79
C LYS A 51 20.41 18.85 6.00
N SER A 52 19.30 18.71 5.34
CA SER A 52 18.72 19.73 4.45
C SER A 52 17.28 19.98 4.88
N GLY A 53 17.00 21.06 5.57
CA GLY A 53 15.66 21.53 5.98
C GLY A 53 14.42 20.78 5.50
N GLY A 54 13.23 21.21 5.83
CA GLY A 54 11.99 20.53 5.43
C GLY A 54 11.83 20.41 3.92
N SER A 55 11.25 19.31 3.47
CA SER A 55 10.89 19.09 2.08
C SER A 55 9.61 18.29 1.94
N ILE A 56 8.86 18.58 0.90
CA ILE A 56 7.68 17.81 0.49
C ILE A 56 7.94 17.33 -0.92
N GLU A 57 7.97 16.02 -1.10
CA GLU A 57 8.22 15.39 -2.39
C GLU A 57 7.04 14.48 -2.77
N ALA A 58 6.41 14.77 -3.91
CA ALA A 58 5.43 13.88 -4.51
C ALA A 58 6.16 12.77 -5.27
N ILE A 59 6.19 11.58 -4.70
CA ILE A 59 6.86 10.41 -5.30
C ILE A 59 6.04 9.88 -6.48
N THR A 60 4.72 9.80 -6.30
CA THR A 60 3.76 9.44 -7.37
C THR A 60 2.43 10.11 -7.11
N ASN A 61 1.51 10.01 -8.07
CA ASN A 61 0.12 10.39 -7.82
C ASN A 61 -0.46 9.48 -6.71
N GLY A 62 -0.78 10.07 -5.56
CA GLY A 62 -1.28 9.36 -4.38
C GLY A 62 -0.22 8.93 -3.35
N PHE A 63 1.07 9.27 -3.54
CA PHE A 63 2.10 9.05 -2.53
C PHE A 63 2.99 10.29 -2.36
N ILE A 64 3.03 10.83 -1.15
CA ILE A 64 3.82 12.01 -0.78
C ILE A 64 4.76 11.63 0.35
N GLU A 65 6.03 12.00 0.22
CA GLU A 65 7.04 11.92 1.27
C GLU A 65 7.34 13.31 1.81
N VAL A 66 7.34 13.45 3.12
CA VAL A 66 7.49 14.73 3.82
C VAL A 66 8.60 14.62 4.85
N TYR A 67 9.49 15.59 4.82
CA TYR A 67 10.42 15.88 5.91
C TYR A 67 10.00 17.21 6.54
N THR A 68 9.71 17.22 7.85
CA THR A 68 9.25 18.43 8.53
C THR A 68 10.35 19.48 8.64
N ASP A 69 9.97 20.75 8.68
CA ASP A 69 10.89 21.85 8.89
C ASP A 69 11.49 21.86 10.30
N ASP A 70 12.58 22.59 10.48
CA ASP A 70 13.17 22.85 11.79
C ASP A 70 12.11 23.54 12.70
N GLY A 71 11.83 22.90 13.84
CA GLY A 71 10.85 23.38 14.80
C GLY A 71 9.44 22.80 14.65
N GLU A 72 9.14 22.09 13.55
CA GLU A 72 7.89 21.34 13.40
C GLU A 72 8.14 19.85 13.64
N THR A 73 7.33 19.23 14.53
CA THR A 73 7.39 17.78 14.75
C THR A 73 6.54 17.05 13.72
N ALA A 74 6.89 15.78 13.45
CA ALA A 74 6.07 14.92 12.60
C ALA A 74 4.64 14.79 13.12
N ASP A 75 4.45 14.73 14.43
CA ASP A 75 3.10 14.64 15.05
C ASP A 75 2.27 15.88 14.77
N SER A 76 2.84 17.10 14.93
CA SER A 76 2.14 18.37 14.64
C SER A 76 1.77 18.48 13.16
N PHE A 77 2.67 18.06 12.26
CA PHE A 77 2.39 18.00 10.83
C PHE A 77 1.23 17.06 10.53
N ILE A 78 1.26 15.85 11.09
CA ILE A 78 0.23 14.82 10.88
C ILE A 78 -1.13 15.30 11.38
N GLU A 79 -1.21 15.90 12.57
CA GLU A 79 -2.48 16.43 13.11
C GLU A 79 -3.08 17.51 12.21
N ARG A 80 -2.26 18.41 11.68
CA ARG A 80 -2.69 19.43 10.72
C ARG A 80 -3.23 18.80 9.43
N GLU A 81 -2.51 17.82 8.87
CA GLU A 81 -2.93 17.13 7.64
C GLU A 81 -4.23 16.35 7.82
N VAL A 82 -4.41 15.68 8.96
CA VAL A 82 -5.66 14.97 9.29
C VAL A 82 -6.83 15.96 9.33
N PHE A 83 -6.65 17.10 9.99
CA PHE A 83 -7.69 18.14 10.07
C PHE A 83 -8.07 18.67 8.68
N LEU A 84 -7.10 18.96 7.82
CA LEU A 84 -7.33 19.48 6.48
C LEU A 84 -8.01 18.47 5.55
N ARG A 85 -7.79 17.17 5.78
CA ARG A 85 -8.30 16.09 4.92
C ARG A 85 -9.60 15.46 5.40
N LYS A 86 -10.04 15.73 6.61
CA LYS A 86 -11.25 15.18 7.23
C LYS A 86 -12.52 15.35 6.39
N GLY A 87 -12.65 16.42 5.62
CA GLY A 87 -13.80 16.65 4.75
C GLY A 87 -13.70 16.02 3.36
N LYS A 88 -12.50 15.60 2.96
CA LYS A 88 -12.21 15.05 1.62
C LYS A 88 -12.28 13.52 1.57
N TYR A 89 -11.94 12.85 2.67
CA TYR A 89 -11.86 11.39 2.75
C TYR A 89 -12.85 10.84 3.76
N THR A 90 -13.41 9.64 3.47
CA THR A 90 -14.31 8.92 4.39
C THR A 90 -13.58 8.51 5.66
N ASN A 91 -12.34 8.07 5.54
CA ASN A 91 -11.48 7.66 6.64
C ASN A 91 -10.06 8.18 6.45
N VAL A 92 -9.46 8.67 7.53
CA VAL A 92 -8.05 9.05 7.60
C VAL A 92 -7.40 8.19 8.68
N TYR A 93 -6.42 7.41 8.28
CA TYR A 93 -5.69 6.53 9.19
C TYR A 93 -4.33 7.14 9.53
N VAL A 94 -3.99 7.14 10.81
CA VAL A 94 -2.70 7.61 11.30
C VAL A 94 -1.94 6.47 11.94
N VAL A 95 -0.77 6.14 11.38
CA VAL A 95 0.08 5.09 11.90
C VAL A 95 1.05 5.66 12.92
N THR A 96 1.02 5.14 14.13
CA THR A 96 1.88 5.55 15.25
C THR A 96 2.66 4.37 15.83
N SER A 97 3.63 4.63 16.71
CA SER A 97 4.28 3.59 17.49
C SER A 97 3.32 2.98 18.52
N ASP A 98 3.58 1.73 18.91
CA ASP A 98 2.75 0.87 19.80
C ASP A 98 2.57 1.40 21.24
N GLY A 99 2.71 2.69 21.49
CA GLY A 99 2.67 3.24 22.86
C GLY A 99 1.27 3.55 23.42
N ALA A 100 0.20 3.33 22.67
CA ALA A 100 -1.16 3.62 23.13
C ALA A 100 -2.08 2.44 22.88
N GLU A 101 -2.59 1.89 23.93
CA GLU A 101 -3.44 0.69 23.98
C GLU A 101 -4.81 0.82 23.31
N GLN A 102 -5.06 1.78 22.43
CA GLN A 102 -6.40 1.93 21.85
C GLN A 102 -6.39 2.57 20.46
N ASN A 103 -7.27 2.10 19.60
CA ASN A 103 -7.76 2.81 18.41
C ASN A 103 -8.41 4.14 18.84
N GLN A 104 -7.63 5.12 19.26
CA GLN A 104 -8.16 6.43 19.61
C GLN A 104 -8.38 7.23 18.34
N ILE A 105 -9.57 7.79 18.24
CA ILE A 105 -9.84 8.87 17.29
C ILE A 105 -8.99 10.05 17.72
N LEU A 106 -8.08 10.50 16.87
CA LEU A 106 -7.38 11.75 17.12
C LEU A 106 -8.40 12.88 17.25
N GLY A 107 -8.15 13.86 18.11
CA GLY A 107 -9.02 15.03 18.28
C GLY A 107 -9.37 15.72 16.95
N SER A 108 -8.53 15.58 15.94
CA SER A 108 -8.74 16.01 14.55
C SER A 108 -9.65 15.09 13.73
N GLY A 109 -10.02 13.87 14.21
CA GLY A 109 -10.92 12.93 13.54
C GLY A 109 -10.24 11.82 12.74
N GLY A 110 -8.94 11.60 12.92
CA GLY A 110 -8.20 10.46 12.34
C GLY A 110 -8.29 9.21 13.23
N LEU A 111 -8.24 8.03 12.61
CA LEU A 111 -8.16 6.74 13.28
C LEU A 111 -6.69 6.34 13.45
N ARG A 112 -6.27 6.01 14.66
CA ARG A 112 -4.91 5.52 14.94
C ARG A 112 -4.79 4.03 14.64
N ILE A 113 -3.70 3.65 13.96
CA ILE A 113 -3.31 2.27 13.72
C ILE A 113 -1.92 2.05 14.31
N PRO A 114 -1.70 1.01 15.14
CA PRO A 114 -0.38 0.63 15.58
C PRO A 114 0.53 0.24 14.41
N ALA A 115 1.83 0.57 14.46
CA ALA A 115 2.78 0.24 13.40
C ALA A 115 2.86 -1.28 13.12
N ARG A 116 2.67 -2.11 14.15
CA ARG A 116 2.62 -3.57 14.00
C ARG A 116 1.38 -4.02 13.22
N GLU A 117 0.24 -3.39 13.43
CA GLU A 117 -0.98 -3.68 12.70
C GLU A 117 -0.84 -3.32 11.22
N LEU A 118 -0.26 -2.16 10.90
CA LEU A 118 0.08 -1.80 9.53
C LEU A 118 0.96 -2.88 8.87
N GLN A 119 1.94 -3.44 9.59
CA GLN A 119 2.78 -4.52 9.07
C GLN A 119 1.95 -5.74 8.68
N ASN A 120 0.99 -6.13 9.50
CA ASN A 120 0.06 -7.22 9.20
C ASN A 120 -0.83 -6.90 7.99
N MET A 121 -1.36 -5.69 7.92
CA MET A 121 -2.21 -5.25 6.79
C MET A 121 -1.43 -5.32 5.46
N ILE A 122 -0.18 -4.88 5.44
CA ILE A 122 0.69 -4.97 4.25
C ILE A 122 0.97 -6.43 3.88
N ARG A 123 1.24 -7.29 4.86
CA ARG A 123 1.49 -8.71 4.62
C ARG A 123 0.27 -9.40 4.00
N ILE A 124 -0.92 -9.12 4.52
CA ILE A 124 -2.19 -9.66 4.00
C ILE A 124 -2.43 -9.15 2.57
N ALA A 125 -2.27 -7.85 2.34
CA ALA A 125 -2.46 -7.25 1.02
C ALA A 125 -1.52 -7.85 -0.04
N LYS A 126 -0.26 -8.10 0.32
CA LYS A 126 0.72 -8.74 -0.56
C LYS A 126 0.31 -10.18 -0.93
N GLU A 127 -0.28 -10.92 0.00
CA GLU A 127 -0.78 -12.26 -0.28
C GLU A 127 -2.04 -12.23 -1.17
N GLU A 128 -2.95 -11.28 -0.93
CA GLU A 128 -4.13 -11.04 -1.78
C GLU A 128 -3.70 -10.70 -3.22
N GLU A 129 -2.75 -9.78 -3.39
CA GLU A 129 -2.19 -9.40 -4.69
C GLU A 129 -1.59 -10.61 -5.42
N ARG A 130 -0.82 -11.44 -4.71
CA ARG A 130 -0.23 -12.67 -5.27
C ARG A 130 -1.30 -13.65 -5.75
N LEU A 131 -2.38 -13.82 -4.99
CA LEU A 131 -3.47 -14.71 -5.36
C LEU A 131 -4.26 -14.19 -6.56
N GLN A 132 -4.53 -12.88 -6.63
CA GLN A 132 -5.19 -12.25 -7.78
C GLN A 132 -4.37 -12.46 -9.05
N TYR A 133 -3.06 -12.19 -9.01
CA TYR A 133 -2.16 -12.39 -10.12
C TYR A 133 -2.13 -13.85 -10.61
N ALA A 134 -2.10 -14.82 -9.68
CA ALA A 134 -2.15 -16.24 -10.01
C ALA A 134 -3.50 -16.67 -10.63
N HIS A 135 -4.61 -16.01 -10.26
CA HIS A 135 -5.91 -16.25 -10.86
C HIS A 135 -6.02 -15.69 -12.28
N GLU A 136 -5.52 -14.48 -12.51
CA GLU A 136 -5.49 -13.85 -13.84
C GLU A 136 -4.66 -14.67 -14.82
N HIS A 137 -3.46 -15.08 -14.44
CA HIS A 137 -2.62 -15.95 -15.28
C HIS A 137 -3.27 -17.29 -15.63
N ARG A 138 -4.01 -17.90 -14.72
CA ARG A 138 -4.77 -19.12 -15.02
C ARG A 138 -5.88 -18.88 -16.03
N ARG A 139 -6.59 -17.79 -15.93
CA ARG A 139 -7.66 -17.43 -16.88
C ARG A 139 -7.09 -17.21 -18.28
N ASP A 140 -5.97 -16.51 -18.39
CA ASP A 140 -5.31 -16.26 -19.67
C ASP A 140 -4.82 -17.54 -20.33
N GLN A 141 -4.20 -18.45 -19.58
CA GLN A 141 -3.81 -19.77 -20.10
C GLN A 141 -5.00 -20.61 -20.56
N PHE A 142 -6.14 -20.56 -19.85
CA PHE A 142 -7.37 -21.24 -20.27
C PHE A 142 -7.96 -20.64 -21.55
N SER A 143 -7.89 -19.31 -21.69
CA SER A 143 -8.40 -18.62 -22.87
C SER A 143 -7.53 -18.92 -24.11
N LEU A 144 -6.21 -18.94 -23.96
CA LEU A 144 -5.27 -19.30 -25.03
C LEU A 144 -5.48 -20.74 -25.49
N ARG A 145 -5.53 -21.72 -24.57
CA ARG A 145 -5.79 -23.13 -24.89
C ARG A 145 -7.14 -23.33 -25.60
N ARG A 146 -8.17 -22.59 -25.20
CA ARG A 146 -9.48 -22.69 -25.85
C ARG A 146 -9.45 -22.14 -27.28
N ASN A 147 -8.68 -21.11 -27.54
CA ASN A 147 -8.49 -20.56 -28.89
C ASN A 147 -7.65 -21.50 -29.78
N GLU A 148 -6.63 -22.14 -29.22
CA GLU A 148 -5.82 -23.15 -29.95
C GLU A 148 -6.64 -24.40 -30.30
N VAL A 149 -7.46 -24.91 -29.36
CA VAL A 149 -8.34 -26.06 -29.61
C VAL A 149 -9.46 -25.69 -30.59
N GLY A 150 -9.99 -24.46 -30.52
CA GLY A 150 -10.98 -23.99 -31.49
C GLY A 150 -10.45 -23.86 -32.92
N GLY A 151 -9.16 -23.57 -33.07
CA GLY A 151 -8.47 -23.52 -34.37
C GLY A 151 -8.10 -24.88 -34.97
N LEU A 152 -8.08 -25.94 -34.15
CA LEU A 152 -7.78 -27.31 -34.56
C LEU A 152 -9.05 -28.15 -34.85
N LEU A 153 -10.22 -27.66 -34.53
CA LEU A 153 -11.50 -28.36 -34.79
C LEU A 153 -11.92 -28.15 -36.25
N SER A 154 -12.23 -29.23 -36.95
CA SER A 154 -12.85 -29.14 -38.27
C SER A 154 -14.19 -28.36 -38.15
N PRO A 155 -14.61 -27.65 -39.22
CA PRO A 155 -15.86 -26.90 -39.20
C PRO A 155 -17.08 -27.73 -38.77
N GLU A 156 -17.12 -29.02 -39.15
CA GLU A 156 -18.17 -29.95 -38.75
C GLU A 156 -18.25 -30.27 -37.28
N VAL A 157 -17.09 -30.38 -36.61
CA VAL A 157 -17.00 -30.63 -35.16
C VAL A 157 -17.32 -29.36 -34.38
N ALA A 158 -16.90 -28.21 -34.85
CA ALA A 158 -17.24 -26.94 -34.26
C ALA A 158 -18.75 -26.67 -34.31
N GLU A 159 -19.43 -26.98 -35.43
CA GLU A 159 -20.87 -26.85 -35.56
C GLU A 159 -21.65 -27.81 -34.66
N LYS A 160 -21.21 -29.04 -34.51
CA LYS A 160 -21.81 -30.01 -33.55
C LYS A 160 -21.69 -29.57 -32.11
N LEU A 161 -20.55 -29.05 -31.71
CA LEU A 161 -20.34 -28.53 -30.36
C LEU A 161 -21.19 -27.27 -30.09
N GLU A 162 -21.35 -26.40 -31.09
CA GLU A 162 -22.19 -25.22 -30.98
C GLU A 162 -23.69 -25.58 -30.87
N LYS A 163 -24.17 -26.62 -31.57
CA LYS A 163 -25.53 -27.16 -31.43
C LYS A 163 -25.77 -27.78 -30.04
N LEU A 164 -24.81 -28.51 -29.50
CA LEU A 164 -24.89 -29.05 -28.13
C LEU A 164 -24.93 -27.93 -27.07
N ARG A 165 -24.19 -26.86 -27.27
CA ARG A 165 -24.17 -25.71 -26.36
C ARG A 165 -25.50 -24.96 -26.33
N ARG A 166 -26.22 -24.91 -27.46
CA ARG A 166 -27.51 -24.19 -27.58
C ARG A 166 -28.74 -25.03 -27.17
N GLY A 167 -28.52 -26.27 -26.74
CA GLY A 167 -29.57 -27.07 -26.11
C GLY A 167 -30.69 -27.56 -27.03
N HIS A 168 -30.36 -27.80 -28.27
CA HIS A 168 -31.27 -28.50 -29.23
C HIS A 168 -30.56 -29.70 -29.82
#